data_65b691d01f8f9e51e75f34a359810579
#
_entry.id   65b691d01f8f9e51e75f34a359810579
#
_cell.length_a   1.000
_cell.length_b   1.000
_cell.length_c   1.000
_cell.angle_alpha   90.00
_cell.angle_beta   90.00
_cell.angle_gamma   90.00
#
_symmetry.space_group_name_H-M   'P 1'
#
loop_
_entity.id
_entity.type
_entity.pdbx_description
1 polymer ?
#
loop_
_entity_poly.entity_id
_entity_poly.type
_entity_poly.pdbx_seq_one_letter_code
_entity_poly.pdbx_strand_id
1 'polypeptide(L)'
;FIAEGESIALIASDEEQLATAMTHLVRIALDNIVGGYVGVISAAKQGKSMEQTPMITTEEVKSRLEGHANTKASKAWTLLDVRDIDERNEAAIDESEHIYVGHLNERWRDLDPQEHYTLMCASGQRATVAAGWLASKGFKYLDIYLGGMSAWQAEQE
;
A
#
# COMPACT_ATOMS: atom_id res chain seq x y z
N PHE A 1 6.40 -6.38 -9.59
CA PHE A 1 4.99 -6.21 -9.95
C PHE A 1 4.73 -5.99 -11.45
N ILE A 2 5.74 -5.68 -12.24
CA ILE A 2 5.61 -5.49 -13.68
C ILE A 2 6.16 -6.74 -14.38
N ALA A 3 5.28 -7.44 -15.12
CA ALA A 3 5.68 -8.61 -15.89
C ALA A 3 6.41 -8.17 -17.18
N GLU A 4 7.21 -9.08 -17.75
CA GLU A 4 7.89 -8.85 -19.02
C GLU A 4 6.87 -8.56 -20.12
N GLY A 5 7.04 -7.45 -20.84
CA GLY A 5 6.15 -7.00 -21.91
C GLY A 5 4.85 -6.34 -21.45
N GLU A 6 4.62 -6.19 -20.16
CA GLU A 6 3.45 -5.47 -19.63
C GLU A 6 3.53 -3.98 -19.98
N SER A 7 2.39 -3.39 -20.35
CA SER A 7 2.31 -1.97 -20.70
C SER A 7 2.36 -1.11 -19.44
N ILE A 8 3.24 -0.10 -19.45
CA ILE A 8 3.48 0.78 -18.31
C ILE A 8 2.91 2.16 -18.64
N ALA A 9 2.01 2.66 -17.80
CA ALA A 9 1.60 4.06 -17.77
C ALA A 9 2.20 4.74 -16.53
N LEU A 10 2.79 5.92 -16.72
CA LEU A 10 3.45 6.65 -15.64
C LEU A 10 2.58 7.82 -15.16
N ILE A 11 2.62 8.06 -13.85
CA ILE A 11 2.03 9.24 -13.23
C ILE A 11 3.14 9.95 -12.45
N ALA A 12 3.32 11.24 -12.70
CA ALA A 12 4.33 12.06 -12.04
C ALA A 12 3.72 13.38 -11.55
N SER A 13 4.41 14.07 -10.64
CA SER A 13 3.99 15.40 -10.18
C SER A 13 4.27 16.48 -11.22
N ASP A 14 5.33 16.31 -12.02
CA ASP A 14 5.80 17.25 -13.02
C ASP A 14 6.50 16.53 -14.20
N GLU A 15 6.80 17.26 -15.26
CA GLU A 15 7.43 16.75 -16.48
C GLU A 15 8.86 16.25 -16.25
N GLU A 16 9.61 16.84 -15.32
CA GLU A 16 10.98 16.44 -15.02
C GLU A 16 11.01 15.07 -14.34
N GLN A 17 10.13 14.85 -13.38
CA GLN A 17 9.97 13.54 -12.74
C GLN A 17 9.50 12.49 -13.72
N LEU A 18 8.57 12.84 -14.63
CA LEU A 18 8.12 11.93 -15.66
C LEU A 18 9.27 11.48 -16.56
N ALA A 19 10.06 12.43 -17.06
CA ALA A 19 11.21 12.14 -17.92
C ALA A 19 12.29 11.32 -17.20
N THR A 20 12.53 11.62 -15.91
CA THR A 20 13.46 10.89 -15.07
C THR A 20 13.00 9.44 -14.85
N ALA A 21 11.73 9.24 -14.53
CA ALA A 21 11.16 7.91 -14.35
C ALA A 21 11.24 7.06 -15.61
N MET A 22 10.90 7.64 -16.77
CA MET A 22 11.04 6.98 -18.08
C MET A 22 12.49 6.54 -18.33
N THR A 23 13.45 7.43 -18.06
CA THR A 23 14.88 7.12 -18.25
C THR A 23 15.33 5.95 -17.36
N HIS A 24 14.89 5.93 -16.11
CA HIS A 24 15.26 4.87 -15.16
C HIS A 24 14.64 3.53 -15.54
N LEU A 25 13.38 3.51 -15.96
CA LEU A 25 12.69 2.28 -16.37
C LEU A 25 13.33 1.66 -17.61
N VAL A 26 13.64 2.47 -18.62
CA VAL A 26 14.33 2.00 -19.83
C VAL A 26 15.71 1.40 -19.49
N ARG A 27 16.44 1.97 -18.54
CA ARG A 27 17.76 1.43 -18.10
C ARG A 27 17.69 0.05 -17.48
N ILE A 28 16.53 -0.35 -16.95
CA ILE A 28 16.31 -1.68 -16.38
C ILE A 28 15.44 -2.56 -17.29
N ALA A 29 15.40 -2.24 -18.58
CA ALA A 29 14.66 -2.97 -19.63
C ALA A 29 13.13 -2.99 -19.44
N LEU A 30 12.57 -2.01 -18.75
CA LEU A 30 11.13 -1.76 -18.69
C LEU A 30 10.76 -0.62 -19.65
N ASP A 31 10.79 -0.93 -20.95
CA ASP A 31 10.70 0.06 -22.04
C ASP A 31 9.31 0.13 -22.70
N ASN A 32 8.38 -0.79 -22.36
CA ASN A 32 7.03 -0.76 -22.90
C ASN A 32 6.16 0.33 -22.21
N ILE A 33 6.62 1.59 -22.30
CA ILE A 33 5.95 2.74 -21.71
C ILE A 33 4.95 3.29 -22.72
N VAL A 34 3.66 3.12 -22.47
CA VAL A 34 2.56 3.48 -23.37
C VAL A 34 2.03 4.89 -23.14
N GLY A 35 2.42 5.57 -22.06
CA GLY A 35 2.02 6.93 -21.78
C GLY A 35 2.47 7.46 -20.43
N GLY A 36 2.32 8.77 -20.25
CA GLY A 36 2.58 9.48 -19.01
C GLY A 36 1.50 10.53 -18.72
N TYR A 37 1.24 10.77 -17.45
CA TYR A 37 0.34 11.81 -17.00
C TYR A 37 1.00 12.64 -15.90
N VAL A 38 0.89 13.95 -16.02
CA VAL A 38 1.45 14.87 -15.02
C VAL A 38 0.32 15.51 -14.22
N GLY A 39 0.44 15.45 -12.88
CA GLY A 39 -0.43 16.17 -11.96
C GLY A 39 -1.76 15.48 -11.72
N VAL A 40 -1.78 14.41 -10.92
CA VAL A 40 -2.99 13.71 -10.46
C VAL A 40 -4.04 14.67 -9.87
N ILE A 41 -3.59 15.66 -9.08
CA ILE A 41 -4.47 16.70 -8.50
C ILE A 41 -5.17 17.50 -9.61
N SER A 42 -4.50 17.73 -10.75
CA SER A 42 -5.10 18.42 -11.88
C SER A 42 -6.22 17.59 -12.53
N ALA A 43 -6.08 16.27 -12.58
CA ALA A 43 -7.14 15.38 -13.07
C ALA A 43 -8.37 15.43 -12.16
N ALA A 44 -8.19 15.42 -10.86
CA ALA A 44 -9.27 15.56 -9.88
C ALA A 44 -10.00 16.90 -10.04
N LYS A 45 -9.25 18.00 -10.20
CA LYS A 45 -9.82 19.34 -10.45
C LYS A 45 -10.59 19.45 -11.77
N GLN A 46 -10.26 18.63 -12.77
CA GLN A 46 -10.95 18.54 -14.05
C GLN A 46 -12.20 17.63 -14.00
N GLY A 47 -12.59 17.17 -12.80
CA GLY A 47 -13.79 16.35 -12.61
C GLY A 47 -13.63 14.90 -13.02
N LYS A 48 -12.41 14.39 -13.20
CA LYS A 48 -12.18 12.96 -13.40
C LYS A 48 -12.50 12.22 -12.10
N SER A 49 -13.20 11.10 -12.21
CA SER A 49 -13.46 10.23 -11.08
C SER A 49 -12.13 9.71 -10.51
N MET A 50 -11.95 9.88 -9.20
CA MET A 50 -10.78 9.42 -8.46
C MET A 50 -11.25 8.52 -7.33
N GLU A 51 -10.64 7.37 -7.20
CA GLU A 51 -10.77 6.54 -6.00
C GLU A 51 -9.69 6.98 -5.00
N GLN A 52 -10.05 7.01 -3.74
CA GLN A 52 -9.15 7.36 -2.65
C GLN A 52 -9.13 6.21 -1.64
N THR A 53 -7.94 5.72 -1.33
CA THR A 53 -7.75 4.80 -0.20
C THR A 53 -7.66 5.63 1.08
N PRO A 54 -8.51 5.40 2.09
CA PRO A 54 -8.46 6.11 3.37
C PRO A 54 -7.10 5.93 4.04
N MET A 55 -6.70 6.94 4.81
CA MET A 55 -5.52 6.89 5.67
C MET A 55 -5.98 6.98 7.12
N ILE A 56 -5.41 6.15 7.99
CA ILE A 56 -5.71 6.12 9.41
C ILE A 56 -4.47 6.41 10.25
N THR A 57 -4.72 6.89 11.45
CA THR A 57 -3.69 7.29 12.43
C THR A 57 -3.29 6.14 13.33
N THR A 58 -2.20 6.32 14.11
CA THR A 58 -1.78 5.35 15.15
C THR A 58 -2.87 5.13 16.19
N GLU A 59 -3.58 6.19 16.59
CA GLU A 59 -4.68 6.09 17.56
C GLU A 59 -5.82 5.21 17.04
N GLU A 60 -6.19 5.34 15.77
CA GLU A 60 -7.20 4.48 15.13
C GLU A 60 -6.75 3.02 15.05
N VAL A 61 -5.46 2.77 14.73
CA VAL A 61 -4.91 1.40 14.74
C VAL A 61 -4.96 0.80 16.13
N LYS A 62 -4.51 1.52 17.16
CA LYS A 62 -4.59 1.07 18.58
C LYS A 62 -6.02 0.75 19.00
N SER A 63 -6.97 1.62 18.66
CA SER A 63 -8.39 1.42 18.97
C SER A 63 -8.95 0.14 18.31
N ARG A 64 -8.55 -0.13 17.07
CA ARG A 64 -8.95 -1.36 16.35
C ARG A 64 -8.34 -2.61 16.96
N LEU A 65 -7.06 -2.58 17.33
CA LEU A 65 -6.39 -3.69 18.03
C LEU A 65 -7.08 -4.01 19.37
N GLU A 66 -7.37 -3.01 20.18
CA GLU A 66 -8.09 -3.16 21.45
C GLU A 66 -9.50 -3.74 21.23
N GLY A 67 -10.22 -3.28 20.22
CA GLY A 67 -11.53 -3.81 19.84
C GLY A 67 -11.47 -5.27 19.39
N HIS A 68 -10.42 -5.66 18.68
CA HIS A 68 -10.18 -7.04 18.21
C HIS A 68 -9.86 -7.99 19.37
N ALA A 69 -9.04 -7.57 20.32
CA ALA A 69 -8.71 -8.37 21.51
C ALA A 69 -9.95 -8.75 22.34
N ASN A 70 -10.97 -7.90 22.31
CA ASN A 70 -12.23 -8.08 23.06
C ASN A 70 -13.31 -8.90 22.32
N THR A 71 -13.15 -9.15 21.02
CA THR A 71 -14.12 -9.88 20.20
C THR A 71 -13.46 -11.06 19.49
N LYS A 72 -13.32 -12.19 20.15
CA LYS A 72 -12.81 -13.47 19.58
C LYS A 72 -13.64 -14.02 18.40
N ALA A 73 -14.59 -13.29 17.89
CA ALA A 73 -15.61 -13.80 16.95
C ALA A 73 -15.63 -13.13 15.57
N SER A 74 -14.79 -12.14 15.29
CA SER A 74 -14.88 -11.42 14.00
C SER A 74 -13.49 -11.21 13.39
N LYS A 75 -13.15 -11.99 12.37
CA LYS A 75 -12.10 -11.69 11.39
C LYS A 75 -12.51 -10.52 10.46
N ALA A 76 -13.14 -9.50 11.02
CA ALA A 76 -13.66 -8.40 10.21
C ALA A 76 -12.58 -7.36 9.84
N TRP A 77 -11.40 -7.42 10.44
CA TRP A 77 -10.30 -6.48 10.19
C TRP A 77 -8.95 -7.12 10.50
N THR A 78 -7.96 -6.83 9.66
CA THR A 78 -6.57 -7.31 9.78
C THR A 78 -5.59 -6.16 9.54
N LEU A 79 -4.62 -6.00 10.44
CA LEU A 79 -3.45 -5.17 10.22
C LEU A 79 -2.44 -5.98 9.41
N LEU A 80 -2.19 -5.57 8.14
CA LEU A 80 -1.30 -6.28 7.24
C LEU A 80 0.04 -5.53 7.11
N ASP A 81 1.10 -6.10 7.69
CA ASP A 81 2.46 -5.59 7.57
C ASP A 81 3.07 -6.04 6.23
N VAL A 82 3.43 -5.06 5.38
CA VAL A 82 4.01 -5.33 4.05
C VAL A 82 5.52 -5.03 3.99
N ARG A 83 6.18 -4.89 5.14
CA ARG A 83 7.64 -4.74 5.23
C ARG A 83 8.36 -6.04 4.89
N ASP A 84 9.68 -5.96 4.66
CA ASP A 84 10.47 -7.19 4.54
C ASP A 84 10.60 -7.92 5.89
N ILE A 85 11.14 -9.13 5.83
CA ILE A 85 11.21 -9.99 7.01
C ILE A 85 12.22 -9.49 8.04
N ASP A 86 13.29 -8.83 7.62
CA ASP A 86 14.33 -8.34 8.51
C ASP A 86 13.79 -7.15 9.32
N GLU A 87 13.09 -6.19 8.67
CA GLU A 87 12.41 -5.10 9.36
C GLU A 87 11.38 -5.61 10.38
N ARG A 88 10.65 -6.69 10.02
CA ARG A 88 9.66 -7.28 10.91
C ARG A 88 10.30 -7.97 12.11
N ASN A 89 11.43 -8.63 11.92
CA ASN A 89 12.18 -9.29 13.00
C ASN A 89 12.80 -8.28 13.99
N GLU A 90 13.14 -7.09 13.51
CA GLU A 90 13.64 -6.01 14.38
C GLU A 90 12.55 -5.42 15.27
N ALA A 91 11.36 -5.22 14.72
CA ALA A 91 10.21 -4.72 15.46
C ALA A 91 8.92 -5.09 14.73
N ALA A 92 7.89 -5.55 15.45
CA ALA A 92 6.58 -5.88 14.91
C ALA A 92 5.45 -5.37 15.82
N ILE A 93 4.25 -5.27 15.26
CA ILE A 93 3.01 -5.21 16.03
C ILE A 93 2.50 -6.66 16.09
N ASP A 94 2.45 -7.25 17.28
CA ASP A 94 2.26 -8.70 17.48
C ASP A 94 1.00 -9.24 16.79
N GLU A 95 -0.08 -8.46 16.77
CA GLU A 95 -1.36 -8.83 16.17
C GLU A 95 -1.41 -8.65 14.66
N SER A 96 -0.33 -8.15 14.03
CA SER A 96 -0.31 -7.95 12.58
C SER A 96 -0.02 -9.25 11.82
N GLU A 97 -0.73 -9.47 10.71
CA GLU A 97 -0.34 -10.46 9.70
C GLU A 97 0.78 -9.92 8.82
N HIS A 98 1.55 -10.83 8.18
CA HIS A 98 2.68 -10.42 7.36
C HIS A 98 2.67 -11.04 5.97
N ILE A 99 2.68 -10.16 4.97
CA ILE A 99 3.03 -10.52 3.59
C ILE A 99 3.94 -9.42 3.04
N TYR A 100 5.21 -9.74 2.82
CA TYR A 100 6.12 -8.79 2.19
C TYR A 100 5.56 -8.30 0.85
N VAL A 101 5.61 -6.97 0.62
CA VAL A 101 5.05 -6.36 -0.61
C VAL A 101 5.59 -7.01 -1.88
N GLY A 102 6.85 -7.44 -1.91
CA GLY A 102 7.47 -8.13 -3.05
C GLY A 102 6.85 -9.51 -3.36
N HIS A 103 6.22 -10.17 -2.38
CA HIS A 103 5.55 -11.46 -2.54
C HIS A 103 4.03 -11.34 -2.68
N LEU A 104 3.50 -10.13 -2.64
CA LEU A 104 2.05 -9.91 -2.66
C LEU A 104 1.40 -10.42 -3.96
N ASN A 105 2.11 -10.33 -5.10
CA ASN A 105 1.66 -10.85 -6.39
C ASN A 105 1.41 -12.36 -6.40
N GLU A 106 2.09 -13.11 -5.54
CA GLU A 106 1.94 -14.57 -5.40
C GLU A 106 0.94 -14.92 -4.32
N ARG A 107 0.96 -14.16 -3.21
CA ARG A 107 0.29 -14.47 -1.96
C ARG A 107 -1.06 -13.77 -1.72
N TRP A 108 -1.49 -12.85 -2.59
CA TRP A 108 -2.76 -12.15 -2.41
C TRP A 108 -3.99 -13.07 -2.30
N ARG A 109 -3.89 -14.31 -2.84
CA ARG A 109 -4.96 -15.31 -2.75
C ARG A 109 -5.08 -15.95 -1.37
N ASP A 110 -4.10 -15.72 -0.49
CA ASP A 110 -4.16 -16.12 0.92
C ASP A 110 -5.08 -15.18 1.72
N LEU A 111 -5.41 -14.02 1.16
CA LEU A 111 -6.26 -12.99 1.77
C LEU A 111 -7.70 -13.11 1.27
N ASP A 112 -8.68 -12.81 2.13
CA ASP A 112 -10.10 -12.76 1.76
C ASP A 112 -10.49 -11.35 1.26
N PRO A 113 -10.94 -11.18 0.00
CA PRO A 113 -11.33 -9.88 -0.53
C PRO A 113 -12.54 -9.22 0.17
N GLN A 114 -13.24 -9.95 1.03
CA GLN A 114 -14.37 -9.43 1.79
C GLN A 114 -13.96 -8.91 3.18
N GLU A 115 -12.73 -9.19 3.62
CA GLU A 115 -12.20 -8.67 4.87
C GLU A 115 -11.65 -7.24 4.70
N HIS A 116 -11.58 -6.50 5.81
CA HIS A 116 -11.01 -5.16 5.85
C HIS A 116 -9.54 -5.24 6.26
N TYR A 117 -8.66 -4.70 5.43
CA TYR A 117 -7.22 -4.66 5.68
C TYR A 117 -6.73 -3.23 5.88
N THR A 118 -6.04 -3.01 6.99
CA THR A 118 -5.18 -1.84 7.16
C THR A 118 -3.77 -2.23 6.77
N LEU A 119 -3.23 -1.61 5.73
CA LEU A 119 -1.87 -1.89 5.28
C LEU A 119 -0.87 -0.99 5.99
N MET A 120 0.22 -1.57 6.48
CA MET A 120 1.31 -0.84 7.10
C MET A 120 2.67 -1.19 6.51
N CYS A 121 3.58 -0.23 6.54
CA CYS A 121 5.00 -0.44 6.33
C CYS A 121 5.80 0.46 7.29
N ALA A 122 7.03 0.85 6.97
CA ALA A 122 7.78 1.77 7.82
C ALA A 122 7.14 3.17 7.88
N SER A 123 6.70 3.75 6.74
CA SER A 123 6.25 5.14 6.62
C SER A 123 4.92 5.34 5.87
N GLY A 124 4.34 4.28 5.29
CA GLY A 124 3.13 4.31 4.48
C GLY A 124 3.35 4.17 2.96
N GLN A 125 4.54 4.37 2.43
CA GLN A 125 4.79 4.33 0.97
C GLN A 125 4.54 2.95 0.35
N ARG A 126 5.17 1.90 0.86
CA ARG A 126 4.95 0.51 0.39
C ARG A 126 3.51 0.05 0.64
N ALA A 127 2.92 0.48 1.74
CA ALA A 127 1.52 0.22 2.06
C ALA A 127 0.58 0.83 1.02
N THR A 128 0.86 2.04 0.51
CA THR A 128 0.08 2.67 -0.56
C THR A 128 0.15 1.87 -1.86
N VAL A 129 1.35 1.39 -2.23
CA VAL A 129 1.53 0.53 -3.41
C VAL A 129 0.75 -0.78 -3.24
N ALA A 130 0.87 -1.42 -2.08
CA ALA A 130 0.18 -2.67 -1.78
C ALA A 130 -1.34 -2.50 -1.80
N ALA A 131 -1.87 -1.40 -1.23
CA ALA A 131 -3.30 -1.10 -1.25
C ALA A 131 -3.83 -0.91 -2.67
N GLY A 132 -3.16 -0.11 -3.50
CA GLY A 132 -3.53 0.08 -4.90
C GLY A 132 -3.52 -1.23 -5.69
N TRP A 133 -2.52 -2.09 -5.43
CA TRP A 133 -2.42 -3.39 -6.09
C TRP A 133 -3.55 -4.34 -5.65
N LEU A 134 -3.85 -4.44 -4.35
CA LEU A 134 -4.97 -5.25 -3.83
C LEU A 134 -6.31 -4.73 -4.35
N ALA A 135 -6.52 -3.40 -4.41
CA ALA A 135 -7.71 -2.80 -4.99
C ALA A 135 -7.91 -3.26 -6.45
N SER A 136 -6.83 -3.35 -7.25
CA SER A 136 -6.88 -3.88 -8.61
C SER A 136 -7.29 -5.36 -8.70
N LYS A 137 -7.18 -6.12 -7.59
CA LYS A 137 -7.61 -7.53 -7.45
C LYS A 137 -9.02 -7.67 -6.87
N GLY A 138 -9.72 -6.55 -6.64
CA GLY A 138 -11.11 -6.54 -6.19
C GLY A 138 -11.31 -6.41 -4.68
N PHE A 139 -10.26 -6.14 -3.93
CA PHE A 139 -10.36 -5.81 -2.50
C PHE A 139 -10.99 -4.42 -2.35
N LYS A 140 -12.06 -4.32 -1.57
CA LYS A 140 -12.84 -3.08 -1.44
C LYS A 140 -12.63 -2.35 -0.12
N TYR A 141 -12.24 -3.07 0.91
CA TYR A 141 -12.12 -2.57 2.28
C TYR A 141 -10.65 -2.45 2.65
N LEU A 142 -10.02 -1.37 2.18
CA LEU A 142 -8.60 -1.10 2.37
C LEU A 142 -8.41 0.27 2.97
N ASP A 143 -7.53 0.38 3.93
CA ASP A 143 -6.97 1.66 4.36
C ASP A 143 -5.46 1.53 4.65
N ILE A 144 -4.79 2.67 4.83
CA ILE A 144 -3.35 2.76 4.98
C ILE A 144 -3.04 3.35 6.35
N TYR A 145 -2.21 2.67 7.12
CA TYR A 145 -1.67 3.22 8.35
C TYR A 145 -0.60 4.27 8.01
N LEU A 146 -0.97 5.56 8.18
CA LEU A 146 -0.09 6.69 7.92
C LEU A 146 1.02 6.76 8.97
N GLY A 147 2.27 6.79 8.50
CA GLY A 147 3.45 6.77 9.37
C GLY A 147 3.93 5.37 9.74
N GLY A 148 3.07 4.36 9.71
CA GLY A 148 3.42 2.95 9.87
C GLY A 148 4.23 2.65 11.13
N MET A 149 5.23 1.75 11.03
CA MET A 149 6.05 1.35 12.17
C MET A 149 6.81 2.52 12.79
N SER A 150 7.25 3.51 11.99
CA SER A 150 7.96 4.68 12.53
C SER A 150 7.08 5.50 13.46
N ALA A 151 5.81 5.71 13.11
CA ALA A 151 4.86 6.41 13.99
C ALA A 151 4.48 5.55 15.22
N TRP A 152 4.35 4.23 15.04
CA TRP A 152 4.08 3.29 16.12
C TRP A 152 5.16 3.34 17.21
N GLN A 153 6.43 3.29 16.82
CA GLN A 153 7.55 3.34 17.73
C GLN A 153 7.69 4.69 18.44
N ALA A 154 7.49 5.81 17.72
CA ALA A 154 7.57 7.15 18.30
C ALA A 154 6.53 7.42 19.40
N GLU A 155 5.44 6.67 19.44
CA GLU A 155 4.43 6.77 20.52
C GLU A 155 4.70 5.85 21.72
N GLN A 156 5.76 5.04 21.66
CA GLN A 156 6.18 4.16 22.77
C GLN A 156 7.36 4.73 23.56
N GLU A 157 8.01 5.78 23.04
CA GLU A 157 9.08 6.53 23.72
C GLU A 157 8.51 7.61 24.66
#